data_2bdc01f64f86908aba78f40d366386a5
#
_entry.id   2bdc01f64f86908aba78f40d366386a5
#
_cell.length_a   1.000
_cell.length_b   1.000
_cell.length_c   1.000
_cell.angle_alpha   90.00
_cell.angle_beta   90.00
_cell.angle_gamma   90.00
#
_symmetry.space_group_name_H-M   'P 1'
#
loop_
_entity.id
_entity.type
_entity.pdbx_description
1 polymer ?
#
loop_
_entity_poly.entity_id
_entity_poly.type
_entity_poly.pdbx_seq_one_letter_code
_entity_poly.pdbx_strand_id
1 'polypeptide(L)'
;EEYARALQCGFAPDKIVFNGPIKGRDWLFYALDAGSYVNLDSKREIEWVREYAESGKSARVGLRANILLEKHCPGETLSDDRHGRFGFSFEGGELARAIEELRSIPGIELRGLHMHVTTLSRSQKVYRTLADFAAEIIRSFKLDLDWFDIGGGFYGGGPANVGAYDEYVRTIREAIGDACDPTHTELLVEPGGAVVCTPGYYVGRVIDVKDIVDEHYVVTELSRINIDHEMKKTSYVHEMVTGAQETLPRQIICGYTCMDSDR
;
A
#
# COMPACT_ATOMS: atom_id res chain seq x y z
N GLU A 1 11.37 7.24 -11.05
CA GLU A 1 11.31 6.14 -12.05
C GLU A 1 9.86 5.71 -12.31
N GLU A 2 9.08 5.35 -11.28
CA GLU A 2 7.67 4.92 -11.40
C GLU A 2 6.78 6.01 -12.01
N TYR A 3 6.94 7.25 -11.57
CA TYR A 3 6.20 8.38 -12.14
C TYR A 3 6.46 8.53 -13.65
N ALA A 4 7.73 8.46 -14.07
CA ALA A 4 8.09 8.49 -15.50
C ALA A 4 7.50 7.31 -16.28
N ARG A 5 7.43 6.14 -15.66
CA ARG A 5 6.80 4.95 -16.25
C ARG A 5 5.30 5.15 -16.44
N ALA A 6 4.61 5.73 -15.45
CA ALA A 6 3.18 6.03 -15.57
C ALA A 6 2.91 6.95 -16.77
N LEU A 7 3.71 8.01 -16.95
CA LEU A 7 3.62 8.89 -18.12
C LEU A 7 3.84 8.14 -19.44
N GLN A 8 4.85 7.25 -19.50
CA GLN A 8 5.11 6.41 -20.68
C GLN A 8 3.96 5.45 -20.99
N CYS A 9 3.23 5.00 -19.97
CA CYS A 9 2.03 4.18 -20.12
C CYS A 9 0.78 4.99 -20.54
N GLY A 10 0.91 6.32 -20.67
CA GLY A 10 -0.16 7.19 -21.16
C GLY A 10 -1.10 7.71 -20.09
N PHE A 11 -0.75 7.58 -18.80
CA PHE A 11 -1.53 8.21 -17.74
C PHE A 11 -1.38 9.72 -17.76
N ALA A 12 -2.48 10.45 -17.68
CA ALA A 12 -2.47 11.89 -17.55
C ALA A 12 -1.87 12.28 -16.19
N PRO A 13 -0.97 13.27 -16.11
CA PRO A 13 -0.29 13.65 -14.88
C PRO A 13 -1.23 13.97 -13.72
N ASP A 14 -2.35 14.63 -13.98
CA ASP A 14 -3.39 14.97 -13.01
C ASP A 14 -4.16 13.74 -12.46
N LYS A 15 -3.88 12.54 -12.99
CA LYS A 15 -4.42 11.25 -12.54
C LYS A 15 -3.36 10.40 -11.84
N ILE A 16 -2.18 10.93 -11.61
CA ILE A 16 -1.09 10.23 -10.93
C ILE A 16 -1.07 10.64 -9.46
N VAL A 17 -1.09 9.66 -8.57
CA VAL A 17 -0.79 9.83 -7.15
C VAL A 17 0.69 9.63 -6.93
N PHE A 18 1.39 10.68 -6.50
CA PHE A 18 2.82 10.66 -6.29
C PHE A 18 3.16 10.55 -4.81
N ASN A 19 3.25 9.32 -4.36
CA ASN A 19 3.63 8.94 -3.00
C ASN A 19 5.10 8.53 -2.92
N GLY A 20 5.50 8.04 -1.77
CA GLY A 20 6.83 7.54 -1.48
C GLY A 20 7.66 8.48 -0.62
N PRO A 21 8.65 7.91 0.11
CA PRO A 21 9.41 8.65 1.14
C PRO A 21 10.42 9.63 0.56
N ILE A 22 10.77 9.50 -0.71
CA ILE A 22 11.69 10.40 -1.42
C ILE A 22 11.23 10.52 -2.87
N LYS A 23 10.80 11.72 -3.27
CA LYS A 23 10.33 11.97 -4.64
C LYS A 23 11.41 12.52 -5.57
N GLY A 24 12.44 13.14 -4.99
CA GLY A 24 13.41 13.95 -5.72
C GLY A 24 12.84 15.32 -6.12
N ARG A 25 13.64 16.37 -5.93
CA ARG A 25 13.20 17.77 -6.10
C ARG A 25 12.59 18.05 -7.46
N ASP A 26 13.27 17.65 -8.53
CA ASP A 26 12.84 17.98 -9.90
C ASP A 26 11.54 17.25 -10.28
N TRP A 27 11.39 16.01 -9.85
CA TRP A 27 10.17 15.24 -10.06
C TRP A 27 9.01 15.77 -9.20
N LEU A 28 9.29 16.24 -7.99
CA LEU A 28 8.31 16.91 -7.14
C LEU A 28 7.78 18.16 -7.85
N PHE A 29 8.68 19.03 -8.35
CA PHE A 29 8.29 20.25 -9.03
C PHE A 29 7.50 19.95 -10.31
N TYR A 30 7.92 18.97 -11.09
CA TYR A 30 7.20 18.52 -12.26
C TYR A 30 5.77 18.05 -11.91
N ALA A 31 5.62 17.22 -10.87
CA ALA A 31 4.33 16.71 -10.45
C ALA A 31 3.40 17.82 -9.96
N LEU A 32 3.93 18.82 -9.24
CA LEU A 32 3.16 19.99 -8.80
C LEU A 32 2.71 20.84 -9.99
N ASP A 33 3.60 21.12 -10.94
CA ASP A 33 3.27 21.87 -12.18
C ASP A 33 2.20 21.13 -13.01
N ALA A 34 2.23 19.82 -12.99
CA ALA A 34 1.32 18.96 -13.75
C ALA A 34 -0.01 18.67 -13.06
N GLY A 35 -0.20 19.15 -11.81
CA GLY A 35 -1.43 18.98 -11.05
C GLY A 35 -1.68 17.60 -10.48
N SER A 36 -0.62 16.79 -10.30
CA SER A 36 -0.71 15.46 -9.71
C SER A 36 -1.11 15.52 -8.24
N TYR A 37 -1.68 14.42 -7.71
CA TYR A 37 -1.88 14.23 -6.28
C TYR A 37 -0.52 13.96 -5.63
N VAL A 38 0.00 14.92 -4.87
CA VAL A 38 1.32 14.80 -4.24
C VAL A 38 1.19 14.74 -2.73
N ASN A 39 1.51 13.60 -2.11
CA ASN A 39 1.53 13.46 -0.66
C ASN A 39 2.96 13.55 -0.13
N LEU A 40 3.25 14.60 0.65
CA LEU A 40 4.56 14.85 1.24
C LEU A 40 4.83 13.91 2.42
N ASP A 41 6.02 13.32 2.46
CA ASP A 41 6.42 12.33 3.46
C ASP A 41 7.48 12.87 4.44
N SER A 42 8.17 13.95 4.10
CA SER A 42 9.33 14.44 4.85
C SER A 42 9.43 15.96 4.93
N LYS A 43 10.17 16.44 5.95
CA LYS A 43 10.49 17.87 6.11
C LYS A 43 11.26 18.42 4.90
N ARG A 44 12.14 17.60 4.30
CA ARG A 44 12.87 18.00 3.10
C ARG A 44 11.93 18.33 1.95
N GLU A 45 10.86 17.56 1.79
CA GLU A 45 9.87 17.84 0.75
C GLU A 45 9.08 19.13 1.04
N ILE A 46 8.81 19.47 2.30
CA ILE A 46 8.20 20.76 2.68
C ILE A 46 9.15 21.93 2.32
N GLU A 47 10.45 21.78 2.57
CA GLU A 47 11.45 22.77 2.16
C GLU A 47 11.45 23.00 0.64
N TRP A 48 11.38 21.93 -0.15
CA TRP A 48 11.27 22.03 -1.62
C TRP A 48 9.95 22.66 -2.08
N VAL A 49 8.85 22.37 -1.40
CA VAL A 49 7.57 23.03 -1.69
C VAL A 49 7.64 24.53 -1.38
N ARG A 50 8.36 24.94 -0.33
CA ARG A 50 8.65 26.34 -0.06
C ARG A 50 9.45 26.99 -1.17
N GLU A 51 10.55 26.38 -1.62
CA GLU A 51 11.31 26.86 -2.78
C GLU A 51 10.42 26.99 -4.03
N TYR A 52 9.54 26.00 -4.25
CA TYR A 52 8.60 26.03 -5.36
C TYR A 52 7.68 27.24 -5.30
N ALA A 53 7.11 27.53 -4.12
CA ALA A 53 6.26 28.69 -3.90
C ALA A 53 7.02 30.02 -4.03
N GLU A 54 8.27 30.10 -3.56
CA GLU A 54 9.15 31.27 -3.71
C GLU A 54 9.45 31.61 -5.17
N SER A 55 9.33 30.64 -6.07
CA SER A 55 9.40 30.89 -7.51
C SER A 55 8.14 31.52 -8.12
N GLY A 56 7.17 31.90 -7.29
CA GLY A 56 5.90 32.54 -7.71
C GLY A 56 4.82 31.55 -8.14
N LYS A 57 4.96 30.27 -7.79
CA LYS A 57 4.04 29.21 -8.16
C LYS A 57 3.10 28.85 -6.99
N SER A 58 1.97 28.23 -7.33
CA SER A 58 0.99 27.74 -6.36
C SER A 58 0.70 26.27 -6.61
N ALA A 59 0.42 25.51 -5.53
CA ALA A 59 0.08 24.09 -5.65
C ALA A 59 -0.81 23.61 -4.50
N ARG A 60 -1.52 22.51 -4.77
CA ARG A 60 -2.21 21.71 -3.76
C ARG A 60 -1.33 20.51 -3.41
N VAL A 61 -1.19 20.24 -2.11
CA VAL A 61 -0.39 19.12 -1.60
C VAL A 61 -1.16 18.37 -0.52
N GLY A 62 -0.78 17.11 -0.32
CA GLY A 62 -1.19 16.31 0.81
C GLY A 62 -0.04 16.08 1.78
N LEU A 63 -0.36 15.64 2.98
CA LEU A 63 0.61 15.15 3.97
C LEU A 63 0.36 13.69 4.29
N ARG A 64 1.43 12.93 4.45
CA ARG A 64 1.35 11.58 4.99
C ARG A 64 1.39 11.62 6.51
N ALA A 65 0.29 11.21 7.14
CA ALA A 65 0.21 11.04 8.58
C ALA A 65 0.70 9.66 8.99
N ASN A 66 1.42 9.61 10.11
CA ASN A 66 1.92 8.40 10.75
C ASN A 66 1.26 8.26 12.11
N ILE A 67 0.74 7.07 12.39
CA ILE A 67 0.16 6.70 13.68
C ILE A 67 0.77 5.40 14.18
N LEU A 68 0.78 5.19 15.49
CA LEU A 68 1.21 3.93 16.10
C LEU A 68 0.07 2.91 16.04
N LEU A 69 -0.18 2.37 14.83
CA LEU A 69 -1.31 1.49 14.57
C LEU A 69 -1.29 0.23 15.44
N GLU A 70 -0.12 -0.35 15.74
CA GLU A 70 0.02 -1.55 16.57
C GLU A 70 -0.64 -1.38 17.95
N LYS A 71 -0.59 -0.19 18.53
CA LYS A 71 -1.26 0.12 19.81
C LYS A 71 -2.79 -0.04 19.74
N HIS A 72 -3.38 0.16 18.58
CA HIS A 72 -4.83 0.12 18.35
C HIS A 72 -5.29 -1.18 17.69
N CYS A 73 -4.39 -1.83 16.95
CA CYS A 73 -4.58 -3.10 16.27
C CYS A 73 -3.44 -4.07 16.60
N PRO A 74 -3.32 -4.55 17.86
CA PRO A 74 -2.21 -5.39 18.29
C PRO A 74 -2.11 -6.68 17.46
N GLY A 75 -0.91 -6.99 16.97
CA GLY A 75 -0.61 -8.18 16.16
C GLY A 75 -1.04 -8.08 14.69
N GLU A 76 -1.57 -6.93 14.25
CA GLU A 76 -2.04 -6.76 12.87
C GLU A 76 -1.05 -6.00 11.99
N THR A 77 0.06 -5.48 12.56
CA THR A 77 1.06 -4.73 11.82
C THR A 77 2.43 -5.43 11.81
N LEU A 78 3.33 -4.95 10.95
CA LEU A 78 4.74 -5.39 10.92
C LEU A 78 5.67 -4.48 11.75
N SER A 79 5.13 -3.43 12.36
CA SER A 79 5.92 -2.35 12.96
C SER A 79 6.23 -2.53 14.43
N ASP A 80 5.79 -3.60 15.08
CA ASP A 80 5.87 -3.78 16.53
C ASP A 80 5.32 -2.52 17.27
N ASP A 81 5.83 -2.22 18.47
CA ASP A 81 5.48 -1.04 19.26
C ASP A 81 6.20 0.26 18.81
N ARG A 82 6.65 0.34 17.57
CA ARG A 82 7.38 1.49 17.05
C ARG A 82 6.63 2.16 15.90
N HIS A 83 6.72 3.48 15.85
CA HIS A 83 6.29 4.22 14.67
C HIS A 83 7.07 3.77 13.43
N GLY A 84 6.36 3.61 12.33
CA GLY A 84 6.99 3.42 11.03
C GLY A 84 7.84 4.63 10.63
N ARG A 85 8.74 4.48 9.67
CA ARG A 85 9.66 5.53 9.23
C ARG A 85 9.05 6.55 8.26
N PHE A 86 7.80 6.40 7.92
CA PHE A 86 7.13 7.18 6.88
C PHE A 86 6.21 8.24 7.46
N GLY A 87 6.18 9.43 6.82
CA GLY A 87 5.26 10.49 7.16
C GLY A 87 5.55 11.20 8.49
N PHE A 88 4.59 11.98 8.94
CA PHE A 88 4.67 12.82 10.12
C PHE A 88 3.82 12.23 11.25
N SER A 89 4.43 11.99 12.41
CA SER A 89 3.73 11.39 13.56
C SER A 89 2.63 12.32 14.08
N PHE A 90 1.43 11.77 14.21
CA PHE A 90 0.32 12.49 14.84
C PHE A 90 0.53 12.60 16.34
N GLU A 91 0.83 11.49 17.02
CA GLU A 91 1.03 11.44 18.47
C GLU A 91 2.28 12.19 18.91
N GLY A 92 3.34 12.23 18.08
CA GLY A 92 4.57 12.98 18.35
C GLY A 92 4.48 14.48 18.07
N GLY A 93 3.37 14.92 17.46
CA GLY A 93 3.14 16.31 17.11
C GLY A 93 3.91 16.80 15.87
N GLU A 94 4.64 15.89 15.16
CA GLU A 94 5.30 16.22 13.89
C GLU A 94 4.29 16.63 12.83
N LEU A 95 3.13 15.96 12.78
CA LEU A 95 2.07 16.28 11.83
C LEU A 95 1.52 17.69 12.06
N ALA A 96 1.28 18.06 13.33
CA ALA A 96 0.81 19.40 13.67
C ALA A 96 1.79 20.48 13.17
N ARG A 97 3.08 20.30 13.44
CA ARG A 97 4.13 21.23 12.98
C ARG A 97 4.20 21.32 11.45
N ALA A 98 4.09 20.17 10.75
CA ALA A 98 4.09 20.13 9.29
C ALA A 98 2.87 20.87 8.68
N ILE A 99 1.69 20.70 9.28
CA ILE A 99 0.47 21.42 8.87
C ILE A 99 0.63 22.93 9.05
N GLU A 100 1.14 23.38 10.21
CA GLU A 100 1.38 24.79 10.50
C GLU A 100 2.42 25.39 9.53
N GLU A 101 3.49 24.64 9.25
CA GLU A 101 4.53 25.05 8.32
C GLU A 101 3.98 25.20 6.89
N LEU A 102 3.23 24.24 6.38
CA LEU A 102 2.62 24.34 5.05
C LEU A 102 1.64 25.50 4.94
N ARG A 103 0.82 25.70 5.96
CA ARG A 103 -0.12 26.86 6.02
C ARG A 103 0.58 28.20 6.01
N SER A 104 1.85 28.27 6.44
CA SER A 104 2.66 29.49 6.42
C SER A 104 3.25 29.80 5.04
N ILE A 105 3.19 28.88 4.06
CA ILE A 105 3.77 29.06 2.72
C ILE A 105 2.73 29.66 1.78
N PRO A 106 2.90 30.91 1.33
CA PRO A 106 1.94 31.54 0.41
C PRO A 106 1.82 30.73 -0.91
N GLY A 107 0.60 30.52 -1.37
CA GLY A 107 0.34 29.81 -2.62
C GLY A 107 0.32 28.28 -2.49
N ILE A 108 0.61 27.73 -1.31
CA ILE A 108 0.50 26.28 -1.05
C ILE A 108 -0.76 26.00 -0.22
N GLU A 109 -1.56 25.08 -0.71
CA GLU A 109 -2.77 24.62 -0.04
C GLU A 109 -2.62 23.16 0.38
N LEU A 110 -2.87 22.88 1.68
CA LEU A 110 -2.97 21.52 2.17
C LEU A 110 -4.38 20.98 1.83
N ARG A 111 -4.45 20.12 0.84
CA ARG A 111 -5.69 19.58 0.28
C ARG A 111 -5.77 18.07 0.27
N GLY A 112 -4.74 17.37 0.79
CA GLY A 112 -4.73 15.93 0.85
C GLY A 112 -4.26 15.39 2.19
N LEU A 113 -4.78 14.22 2.56
CA LEU A 113 -4.29 13.43 3.68
C LEU A 113 -4.03 12.00 3.19
N HIS A 114 -2.82 11.50 3.46
CA HIS A 114 -2.45 10.13 3.16
C HIS A 114 -2.14 9.37 4.46
N MET A 115 -2.72 8.19 4.59
CA MET A 115 -2.48 7.29 5.73
C MET A 115 -2.26 5.86 5.22
N HIS A 116 -1.09 5.31 5.50
CA HIS A 116 -0.79 3.92 5.16
C HIS A 116 0.17 3.30 6.17
N VAL A 117 -0.18 2.14 6.67
CA VAL A 117 0.69 1.30 7.51
C VAL A 117 0.69 -0.12 6.93
N THR A 118 1.87 -0.73 6.86
CA THR A 118 2.00 -2.12 6.42
C THR A 118 1.30 -3.05 7.41
N THR A 119 0.32 -3.80 6.92
CA THR A 119 -0.48 -4.72 7.73
C THR A 119 -0.18 -6.18 7.40
N LEU A 120 -0.21 -7.03 8.43
CA LEU A 120 -0.13 -8.49 8.29
C LEU A 120 -1.49 -9.08 7.92
N SER A 121 -2.54 -8.61 8.58
CA SER A 121 -3.87 -9.21 8.53
C SER A 121 -4.74 -8.67 7.40
N ARG A 122 -4.51 -7.44 6.94
CA ARG A 122 -5.37 -6.71 6.00
C ARG A 122 -6.82 -6.66 6.47
N SER A 123 -7.06 -6.64 7.78
CA SER A 123 -8.39 -6.74 8.35
C SER A 123 -9.19 -5.45 8.20
N GLN A 124 -10.51 -5.56 8.22
CA GLN A 124 -11.42 -4.41 8.26
C GLN A 124 -11.14 -3.47 9.43
N LYS A 125 -10.69 -4.04 10.57
CA LYS A 125 -10.33 -3.28 11.77
C LYS A 125 -9.20 -2.29 11.51
N VAL A 126 -8.17 -2.70 10.75
CA VAL A 126 -7.04 -1.84 10.38
C VAL A 126 -7.52 -0.61 9.62
N TYR A 127 -8.32 -0.81 8.56
CA TYR A 127 -8.80 0.31 7.73
C TYR A 127 -9.81 1.20 8.46
N ARG A 128 -10.64 0.60 9.33
CA ARG A 128 -11.50 1.38 10.21
C ARG A 128 -10.69 2.28 11.12
N THR A 129 -9.67 1.74 11.78
CA THR A 129 -8.80 2.50 12.68
C THR A 129 -8.06 3.62 11.95
N LEU A 130 -7.52 3.35 10.75
CA LEU A 130 -6.89 4.39 9.92
C LEU A 130 -7.88 5.51 9.58
N ALA A 131 -9.10 5.17 9.19
CA ALA A 131 -10.14 6.14 8.86
C ALA A 131 -10.66 6.91 10.09
N ASP A 132 -10.78 6.27 11.25
CA ASP A 132 -11.13 6.94 12.52
C ASP A 132 -10.07 8.01 12.88
N PHE A 133 -8.76 7.66 12.78
CA PHE A 133 -7.67 8.63 12.98
C PHE A 133 -7.66 9.73 11.91
N ALA A 134 -7.94 9.40 10.65
CA ALA A 134 -8.09 10.41 9.61
C ALA A 134 -9.20 11.41 9.96
N ALA A 135 -10.35 10.93 10.41
CA ALA A 135 -11.46 11.78 10.85
C ALA A 135 -11.07 12.66 12.03
N GLU A 136 -10.32 12.13 13.01
CA GLU A 136 -9.80 12.90 14.13
C GLU A 136 -8.83 14.00 13.67
N ILE A 137 -7.88 13.68 12.79
CA ILE A 137 -6.91 14.64 12.23
C ILE A 137 -7.65 15.74 11.47
N ILE A 138 -8.58 15.39 10.58
CA ILE A 138 -9.34 16.35 9.78
C ILE A 138 -10.09 17.33 10.67
N ARG A 139 -10.79 16.83 11.68
CA ARG A 139 -11.55 17.70 12.61
C ARG A 139 -10.63 18.54 13.48
N SER A 140 -9.55 17.96 14.04
CA SER A 140 -8.60 18.64 14.93
C SER A 140 -7.92 19.81 14.25
N PHE A 141 -7.51 19.64 13.00
CA PHE A 141 -6.82 20.66 12.23
C PHE A 141 -7.74 21.44 11.28
N LYS A 142 -9.05 21.14 11.25
CA LYS A 142 -10.03 21.76 10.34
C LYS A 142 -9.54 21.71 8.90
N LEU A 143 -9.18 20.51 8.44
CA LEU A 143 -8.71 20.31 7.06
C LEU A 143 -9.90 20.31 6.11
N ASP A 144 -9.71 20.96 4.96
CA ASP A 144 -10.64 20.93 3.83
C ASP A 144 -9.92 20.19 2.70
N LEU A 145 -10.31 18.93 2.47
CA LEU A 145 -9.57 17.99 1.64
C LEU A 145 -10.21 17.78 0.28
N ASP A 146 -9.42 17.85 -0.78
CA ASP A 146 -9.79 17.39 -2.12
C ASP A 146 -9.63 15.86 -2.23
N TRP A 147 -8.69 15.25 -1.48
CA TRP A 147 -8.50 13.80 -1.45
C TRP A 147 -8.10 13.26 -0.08
N PHE A 148 -8.54 12.03 0.17
CA PHE A 148 -8.08 11.19 1.26
C PHE A 148 -7.54 9.88 0.68
N ASP A 149 -6.24 9.62 0.87
CA ASP A 149 -5.54 8.43 0.41
C ASP A 149 -5.31 7.48 1.60
N ILE A 150 -5.92 6.32 1.57
CA ILE A 150 -5.81 5.32 2.65
C ILE A 150 -4.76 4.24 2.34
N GLY A 151 -4.03 4.39 1.23
CA GLY A 151 -2.97 3.47 0.83
C GLY A 151 -3.47 2.14 0.30
N GLY A 152 -2.65 1.12 0.48
CA GLY A 152 -2.87 -0.21 -0.07
C GLY A 152 -3.02 -1.31 0.97
N GLY A 153 -2.68 -2.55 0.55
CA GLY A 153 -2.71 -3.72 1.41
C GLY A 153 -4.06 -4.42 1.50
N PHE A 154 -4.97 -4.18 0.55
CA PHE A 154 -6.29 -4.81 0.52
C PHE A 154 -6.21 -6.29 0.11
N TYR A 155 -7.17 -7.09 0.59
CA TYR A 155 -7.49 -8.37 -0.03
C TYR A 155 -8.29 -8.13 -1.30
N GLY A 156 -8.01 -8.92 -2.33
CA GLY A 156 -8.76 -8.88 -3.56
C GLY A 156 -8.29 -9.95 -4.53
N GLY A 157 -8.95 -9.99 -5.67
CA GLY A 157 -8.56 -10.79 -6.81
C GLY A 157 -8.78 -12.28 -6.61
N GLY A 158 -9.89 -12.82 -6.67
CA GLY A 158 -10.23 -14.23 -6.65
C GLY A 158 -11.66 -14.47 -6.20
N PRO A 159 -12.25 -15.60 -6.56
CA PRO A 159 -13.65 -15.91 -6.25
C PRO A 159 -13.98 -15.83 -4.76
N ALA A 160 -13.00 -16.14 -3.89
CA ALA A 160 -13.19 -16.10 -2.44
C ALA A 160 -13.28 -14.67 -1.87
N ASN A 161 -12.88 -13.65 -2.64
CA ASN A 161 -12.81 -12.27 -2.20
C ASN A 161 -13.79 -11.35 -2.96
N VAL A 162 -14.77 -11.92 -3.66
CA VAL A 162 -15.83 -11.16 -4.30
C VAL A 162 -16.60 -10.36 -3.25
N GLY A 163 -16.72 -9.03 -3.46
CA GLY A 163 -17.37 -8.13 -2.51
C GLY A 163 -16.46 -7.58 -1.39
N ALA A 164 -15.22 -8.07 -1.25
CA ALA A 164 -14.31 -7.58 -0.22
C ALA A 164 -14.02 -6.07 -0.35
N TYR A 165 -13.92 -5.55 -1.58
CA TYR A 165 -13.71 -4.12 -1.82
C TYR A 165 -14.88 -3.26 -1.34
N ASP A 166 -16.12 -3.71 -1.57
CA ASP A 166 -17.32 -2.99 -1.12
C ASP A 166 -17.35 -2.89 0.41
N GLU A 167 -16.90 -3.96 1.09
CA GLU A 167 -16.81 -3.95 2.54
C GLU A 167 -15.73 -2.98 3.06
N TYR A 168 -14.54 -2.95 2.44
CA TYR A 168 -13.50 -1.98 2.80
C TYR A 168 -13.98 -0.55 2.60
N VAL A 169 -14.52 -0.23 1.42
CA VAL A 169 -15.02 1.12 1.13
C VAL A 169 -16.13 1.52 2.09
N ARG A 170 -17.05 0.60 2.41
CA ARG A 170 -18.12 0.86 3.39
C ARG A 170 -17.54 1.14 4.78
N THR A 171 -16.60 0.30 5.25
CA THR A 171 -15.94 0.47 6.54
C THR A 171 -15.21 1.80 6.66
N ILE A 172 -14.46 2.18 5.63
CA ILE A 172 -13.74 3.45 5.56
C ILE A 172 -14.73 4.62 5.58
N ARG A 173 -15.78 4.55 4.76
CA ARG A 173 -16.80 5.61 4.67
C ARG A 173 -17.54 5.81 5.99
N GLU A 174 -17.92 4.72 6.67
CA GLU A 174 -18.58 4.78 7.98
C GLU A 174 -17.67 5.40 9.05
N ALA A 175 -16.38 5.06 9.05
CA ALA A 175 -15.42 5.56 10.02
C ALA A 175 -15.08 7.03 9.79
N ILE A 176 -14.84 7.43 8.54
CA ILE A 176 -14.55 8.84 8.22
C ILE A 176 -15.77 9.74 8.49
N GLY A 177 -16.99 9.20 8.33
CA GLY A 177 -18.25 9.86 8.67
C GLY A 177 -18.40 11.21 7.96
N ASP A 178 -18.74 12.24 8.76
CA ASP A 178 -18.94 13.63 8.32
C ASP A 178 -17.64 14.46 8.26
N ALA A 179 -16.49 13.84 8.56
CA ALA A 179 -15.21 14.55 8.49
C ALA A 179 -14.80 14.87 7.03
N CYS A 180 -15.27 14.07 6.07
CA CYS A 180 -15.11 14.33 4.63
C CYS A 180 -16.46 14.37 3.95
N ASP A 181 -16.67 15.38 3.08
CA ASP A 181 -17.81 15.41 2.17
C ASP A 181 -17.53 14.51 0.96
N PRO A 182 -18.25 13.40 0.77
CA PRO A 182 -18.01 12.48 -0.35
C PRO A 182 -18.33 13.06 -1.72
N THR A 183 -18.96 14.23 -1.79
CA THR A 183 -19.20 14.95 -3.05
C THR A 183 -18.03 15.85 -3.43
N HIS A 184 -17.12 16.10 -2.50
CA HIS A 184 -15.97 16.98 -2.67
C HIS A 184 -14.63 16.22 -2.50
N THR A 185 -14.53 15.38 -1.47
CA THR A 185 -13.30 14.65 -1.16
C THR A 185 -13.26 13.31 -1.88
N GLU A 186 -12.25 13.11 -2.72
CA GLU A 186 -11.99 11.85 -3.43
C GLU A 186 -11.30 10.84 -2.52
N LEU A 187 -11.81 9.59 -2.44
CA LEU A 187 -11.13 8.49 -1.75
C LEU A 187 -10.16 7.82 -2.71
N LEU A 188 -8.87 7.89 -2.40
CA LEU A 188 -7.80 7.20 -3.14
C LEU A 188 -7.42 5.90 -2.43
N VAL A 189 -7.15 4.86 -3.21
CA VAL A 189 -6.69 3.55 -2.73
C VAL A 189 -5.54 3.04 -3.59
N GLU A 190 -4.60 2.31 -2.98
CA GLU A 190 -3.40 1.77 -3.64
C GLU A 190 -3.44 0.22 -3.58
N PRO A 191 -4.36 -0.45 -4.28
CA PRO A 191 -4.68 -1.87 -4.05
C PRO A 191 -3.55 -2.85 -4.33
N GLY A 192 -2.59 -2.52 -5.17
CA GLY A 192 -1.39 -3.32 -5.45
C GLY A 192 -1.72 -4.78 -5.77
N GLY A 193 -1.25 -5.70 -4.92
CA GLY A 193 -1.45 -7.13 -5.07
C GLY A 193 -2.92 -7.56 -5.19
N ALA A 194 -3.85 -6.80 -4.64
CA ALA A 194 -5.27 -7.08 -4.76
C ALA A 194 -5.79 -7.03 -6.21
N VAL A 195 -5.11 -6.28 -7.08
CA VAL A 195 -5.47 -6.18 -8.52
C VAL A 195 -4.67 -7.16 -9.37
N VAL A 196 -3.39 -7.38 -9.05
CA VAL A 196 -2.45 -8.04 -9.98
C VAL A 196 -1.99 -9.44 -9.55
N CYS A 197 -2.30 -9.88 -8.32
CA CYS A 197 -1.81 -11.18 -7.84
C CYS A 197 -2.59 -12.40 -8.35
N THR A 198 -3.82 -12.24 -8.83
CA THR A 198 -4.67 -13.37 -9.27
C THR A 198 -4.61 -13.71 -10.75
N PRO A 199 -4.31 -12.79 -11.66
CA PRO A 199 -4.25 -13.14 -13.10
C PRO A 199 -2.95 -13.84 -13.50
N GLY A 200 -2.01 -14.05 -12.59
CA GLY A 200 -0.73 -14.70 -12.86
C GLY A 200 -0.68 -16.16 -12.42
N TYR A 201 -0.18 -17.04 -13.31
CA TYR A 201 0.11 -18.42 -13.00
C TYR A 201 1.58 -18.71 -13.30
N TYR A 202 2.20 -19.47 -12.40
CA TYR A 202 3.47 -20.12 -12.70
C TYR A 202 3.17 -21.56 -13.11
N VAL A 203 3.58 -21.93 -14.31
CA VAL A 203 3.39 -23.27 -14.84
C VAL A 203 4.74 -23.91 -15.00
N GLY A 204 4.92 -25.11 -14.48
CA GLY A 204 6.14 -25.89 -14.61
C GLY A 204 5.85 -27.37 -14.59
N ARG A 205 6.81 -28.15 -15.03
CA ARG A 205 6.70 -29.62 -15.11
C ARG A 205 7.20 -30.27 -13.82
N VAL A 206 6.60 -31.41 -13.48
CA VAL A 206 7.20 -32.36 -12.55
C VAL A 206 8.40 -32.98 -13.22
N ILE A 207 9.56 -32.89 -12.58
CA ILE A 207 10.83 -33.44 -13.10
C ILE A 207 11.07 -34.82 -12.53
N ASP A 208 10.77 -35.01 -11.24
CA ASP A 208 11.05 -36.21 -10.49
C ASP A 208 10.04 -36.43 -9.38
N VAL A 209 9.83 -37.68 -9.01
CA VAL A 209 9.06 -38.09 -7.86
C VAL A 209 9.89 -39.10 -7.07
N LYS A 210 10.06 -38.87 -5.78
CA LYS A 210 10.87 -39.75 -4.95
C LYS A 210 10.29 -39.90 -3.54
N ASP A 211 10.48 -41.09 -3.00
CA ASP A 211 10.09 -41.42 -1.65
C ASP A 211 11.35 -41.46 -0.77
N ILE A 212 11.26 -40.81 0.35
CA ILE A 212 12.32 -40.81 1.37
C ILE A 212 11.65 -41.18 2.69
N VAL A 213 11.85 -42.41 3.12
CA VAL A 213 11.17 -43.01 4.25
C VAL A 213 9.64 -42.94 4.07
N ASP A 214 8.94 -42.14 4.85
CA ASP A 214 7.48 -41.99 4.80
C ASP A 214 7.02 -40.68 4.10
N GLU A 215 7.95 -39.94 3.49
CA GLU A 215 7.67 -38.68 2.82
C GLU A 215 7.71 -38.84 1.29
N HIS A 216 6.72 -38.27 0.61
CA HIS A 216 6.60 -38.29 -0.84
C HIS A 216 6.93 -36.92 -1.42
N TYR A 217 7.98 -36.81 -2.21
CA TYR A 217 8.47 -35.56 -2.79
C TYR A 217 8.14 -35.49 -4.28
N VAL A 218 7.59 -34.35 -4.70
CA VAL A 218 7.36 -34.02 -6.10
C VAL A 218 8.28 -32.85 -6.47
N VAL A 219 9.32 -33.13 -7.23
CA VAL A 219 10.31 -32.13 -7.66
C VAL A 219 9.87 -31.50 -8.96
N THR A 220 9.88 -30.18 -9.01
CA THR A 220 9.38 -29.42 -10.16
C THR A 220 10.43 -28.49 -10.77
N GLU A 221 10.19 -28.03 -12.01
CA GLU A 221 10.95 -26.95 -12.65
C GLU A 221 10.72 -25.59 -12.02
N LEU A 222 9.77 -25.48 -11.10
CA LEU A 222 9.46 -24.24 -10.37
C LEU A 222 10.25 -24.18 -9.07
N SER A 223 10.43 -22.98 -8.55
CA SER A 223 10.96 -22.74 -7.22
C SER A 223 10.18 -21.65 -6.56
N ARG A 224 10.07 -21.70 -5.24
CA ARG A 224 9.48 -20.64 -4.44
C ARG A 224 10.13 -19.29 -4.70
N ILE A 225 11.43 -19.25 -5.00
CA ILE A 225 12.17 -18.02 -5.32
C ILE A 225 11.60 -17.27 -6.54
N ASN A 226 10.92 -17.96 -7.44
CA ASN A 226 10.26 -17.37 -8.60
C ASN A 226 9.00 -16.59 -8.21
N ILE A 227 8.36 -16.94 -7.07
CA ILE A 227 7.08 -16.40 -6.61
C ILE A 227 7.29 -15.50 -5.39
N ASP A 228 8.14 -15.93 -4.48
CA ASP A 228 8.46 -15.25 -3.23
C ASP A 228 9.97 -15.37 -2.98
N HIS A 229 10.72 -14.36 -3.42
CA HIS A 229 12.19 -14.34 -3.35
C HIS A 229 12.74 -14.44 -1.91
N GLU A 230 11.93 -14.15 -0.90
CA GLU A 230 12.29 -14.32 0.51
C GLU A 230 11.89 -15.69 1.07
N MET A 231 11.18 -16.51 0.30
CA MET A 231 10.67 -17.83 0.67
C MET A 231 9.93 -17.88 2.04
N LYS A 232 9.27 -16.79 2.40
CA LYS A 232 8.57 -16.66 3.70
C LYS A 232 7.19 -17.30 3.68
N LYS A 233 6.54 -17.30 2.52
CA LYS A 233 5.19 -17.85 2.38
C LYS A 233 5.26 -19.37 2.38
N THR A 234 4.45 -20.02 3.21
CA THR A 234 4.46 -21.48 3.41
C THR A 234 3.32 -22.21 2.71
N SER A 235 2.37 -21.48 2.11
CA SER A 235 1.22 -22.08 1.43
C SER A 235 0.91 -21.32 0.16
N TYR A 236 0.89 -22.04 -0.95
CA TYR A 236 0.52 -21.52 -2.27
C TYR A 236 -0.69 -22.27 -2.78
N VAL A 237 -1.63 -21.55 -3.39
CA VAL A 237 -2.69 -22.22 -4.16
C VAL A 237 -2.05 -22.86 -5.38
N HIS A 238 -2.28 -24.14 -5.56
CA HIS A 238 -1.71 -24.90 -6.67
C HIS A 238 -2.74 -25.87 -7.25
N GLU A 239 -2.55 -26.24 -8.48
CA GLU A 239 -3.32 -27.24 -9.20
C GLU A 239 -2.36 -28.17 -9.93
N MET A 240 -2.55 -29.46 -9.76
CA MET A 240 -1.79 -30.48 -10.46
C MET A 240 -2.55 -30.89 -11.73
N VAL A 241 -1.98 -30.56 -12.88
CA VAL A 241 -2.51 -31.02 -14.17
C VAL A 241 -1.94 -32.40 -14.43
N THR A 242 -2.70 -33.44 -14.12
CA THR A 242 -2.26 -34.85 -14.26
C THR A 242 -3.37 -35.72 -14.82
N GLY A 243 -2.98 -36.77 -15.53
CA GLY A 243 -3.89 -37.88 -15.94
C GLY A 243 -3.98 -39.04 -14.92
N ALA A 244 -3.31 -38.91 -13.78
CA ALA A 244 -3.36 -39.92 -12.72
C ALA A 244 -4.75 -39.99 -12.10
N GLN A 245 -5.21 -41.22 -11.87
CA GLN A 245 -6.53 -41.47 -11.22
C GLN A 245 -6.42 -41.60 -9.72
N GLU A 246 -5.24 -41.80 -9.18
CA GLU A 246 -4.96 -41.95 -7.77
C GLU A 246 -3.96 -40.86 -7.32
N THR A 247 -4.19 -40.30 -6.15
CA THR A 247 -3.32 -39.32 -5.49
C THR A 247 -2.89 -39.88 -4.15
N LEU A 248 -1.64 -39.59 -3.76
CA LEU A 248 -1.17 -39.87 -2.40
C LEU A 248 -1.78 -38.87 -1.42
N PRO A 249 -2.07 -39.29 -0.17
CA PRO A 249 -2.73 -38.44 0.82
C PRO A 249 -1.95 -37.19 1.19
N ARG A 250 -0.63 -37.25 1.09
CA ARG A 250 0.27 -36.15 1.41
C ARG A 250 1.47 -36.19 0.46
N GLN A 251 1.77 -35.04 -0.14
CA GLN A 251 2.92 -34.86 -1.00
C GLN A 251 3.58 -33.51 -0.69
N ILE A 252 4.91 -33.48 -0.80
CA ILE A 252 5.69 -32.26 -0.61
C ILE A 252 6.17 -31.82 -1.98
N ILE A 253 5.68 -30.66 -2.45
CA ILE A 253 6.13 -30.07 -3.72
C ILE A 253 7.41 -29.32 -3.45
N CYS A 254 8.46 -29.64 -4.20
CA CYS A 254 9.77 -29.03 -4.09
C CYS A 254 10.18 -28.32 -5.36
N GLY A 255 10.92 -27.24 -5.21
CA GLY A 255 11.60 -26.59 -6.31
C GLY A 255 12.94 -27.22 -6.68
N TYR A 256 13.65 -26.57 -7.56
CA TYR A 256 14.94 -27.03 -8.10
C TYR A 256 16.17 -26.54 -7.32
N THR A 257 15.98 -25.70 -6.31
CA THR A 257 17.12 -25.16 -5.54
C THR A 257 17.63 -26.15 -4.51
N CYS A 258 18.83 -25.94 -4.00
CA CYS A 258 19.43 -26.74 -2.92
C CYS A 258 19.01 -26.28 -1.51
N MET A 259 17.99 -25.44 -1.40
CA MET A 259 17.50 -24.92 -0.13
C MET A 259 16.35 -25.76 0.42
N ASP A 260 16.44 -26.22 1.66
CA ASP A 260 15.36 -26.98 2.32
C ASP A 260 14.05 -26.19 2.43
N SER A 261 14.12 -24.86 2.37
CA SER A 261 12.96 -23.99 2.39
C SER A 261 12.20 -23.93 1.05
N ASP A 262 12.77 -24.51 -0.03
CA ASP A 262 12.16 -24.54 -1.36
C ASP A 262 11.14 -25.70 -1.50
N ARG A 263 10.16 -25.73 -0.55
CA ARG A 263 9.12 -26.76 -0.43
C ARG A 263 7.83 -26.16 0.15
#